data_44e97a7f9faa454267fef5af2671af43
#
_entry.id   44e97a7f9faa454267fef5af2671af43
#
_cell.length_a   1.000
_cell.length_b   1.000
_cell.length_c   1.000
_cell.angle_alpha   90.00
_cell.angle_beta   90.00
_cell.angle_gamma   90.00
#
_symmetry.space_group_name_H-M   'P 1'
#
loop_
_entity.id
_entity.type
_entity.pdbx_description
1 polymer ?
#
loop_
_entity_poly.entity_id
_entity_poly.type
_entity_poly.pdbx_seq_one_letter_code
_entity_poly.pdbx_strand_id
1 'polypeptide(L)'
;MCGQSGSTSFAFLSMPMSARLNSLGGNNVSVDNGELSTALCNPAVLSDKTHMSLQLNYAYCMSGINAASAIYSHNYKENRFAAAIHYLDYGKMQYADEYGNKSGLTFGARDMLIDLIYSRQLGPMFRVGAALKPIYSIYESYSSFALGADVGAHFQTKDSTFQLGLSLQNIGWQLKKFYDGPESGNRSMLPLNLQLGFNYRFKHAPIRIGMTIHSMQRWNLGYELSGKSTYVLGSKKGMTSEEWALAQDNGAVMWYDMMFRHTIFFLDIVPRSEKFYITLSYNHRHRAELAIKDQRSLAGFALGAGLNIKMVRLGFAFSQYTKGQYIYQASLALDINSLMK
;
A
#
# COMPACT_ATOMS: atom_id res chain seq x y z
N MET A 1 14.36 4.58 -6.42
CA MET A 1 13.34 3.78 -7.13
C MET A 1 12.83 2.74 -6.16
N CYS A 2 11.54 2.74 -5.83
CA CYS A 2 10.96 1.67 -5.04
C CYS A 2 11.06 0.38 -5.86
N GLY A 3 11.82 -0.60 -5.37
CA GLY A 3 12.05 -1.85 -6.07
C GLY A 3 10.76 -2.64 -6.23
N GLN A 4 10.08 -2.44 -7.32
CA GLN A 4 9.12 -3.39 -7.83
C GLN A 4 9.73 -4.10 -9.01
N SER A 5 9.51 -5.40 -9.09
CA SER A 5 9.85 -6.18 -10.27
C SER A 5 9.34 -5.44 -11.51
N GLY A 6 10.25 -5.02 -12.39
CA GLY A 6 10.04 -4.08 -13.50
C GLY A 6 9.07 -4.52 -14.60
N SER A 7 7.98 -5.17 -14.24
CA SER A 7 6.97 -5.68 -15.17
C SER A 7 5.70 -4.83 -15.28
N THR A 8 5.55 -3.77 -14.46
CA THR A 8 4.33 -2.95 -14.49
C THR A 8 4.65 -1.46 -14.41
N SER A 9 4.08 -0.69 -15.33
CA SER A 9 3.93 0.75 -15.19
C SER A 9 3.03 1.07 -13.98
N PHE A 10 3.06 2.28 -13.45
CA PHE A 10 2.22 2.72 -12.32
C PHE A 10 2.55 2.05 -10.97
N ALA A 11 3.85 1.83 -10.70
CA ALA A 11 4.33 1.26 -9.43
C ALA A 11 3.90 2.04 -8.18
N PHE A 12 3.60 3.33 -8.32
CA PHE A 12 3.15 4.21 -7.24
C PHE A 12 1.81 3.77 -6.61
N LEU A 13 0.98 2.99 -7.33
CA LEU A 13 -0.27 2.41 -6.80
C LEU A 13 -0.04 1.47 -5.59
N SER A 14 1.18 1.00 -5.41
CA SER A 14 1.56 0.17 -4.25
C SER A 14 2.10 0.99 -3.07
N MET A 15 2.22 2.31 -3.21
CA MET A 15 2.71 3.18 -2.14
C MET A 15 1.59 3.45 -1.13
N PRO A 16 1.81 3.29 0.19
CA PRO A 16 0.81 3.64 1.19
C PRO A 16 0.59 5.15 1.21
N MET A 17 -0.67 5.59 1.05
CA MET A 17 -1.02 7.00 0.92
C MET A 17 -1.45 7.66 2.25
N SER A 18 -1.29 6.97 3.38
CA SER A 18 -1.63 7.52 4.70
C SER A 18 -0.73 6.96 5.81
N ALA A 19 -0.63 7.71 6.92
CA ALA A 19 0.11 7.28 8.09
C ALA A 19 -0.43 5.95 8.64
N ARG A 20 -1.75 5.76 8.63
CA ARG A 20 -2.35 4.52 9.10
C ARG A 20 -1.98 3.31 8.24
N LEU A 21 -2.09 3.42 6.92
CA LEU A 21 -1.72 2.33 6.02
C LEU A 21 -0.22 2.00 6.11
N ASN A 22 0.63 3.02 6.19
CA ASN A 22 2.06 2.81 6.37
C ASN A 22 2.37 2.08 7.68
N SER A 23 1.74 2.50 8.80
CA SER A 23 1.91 1.85 10.11
C SER A 23 1.47 0.39 10.11
N LEU A 24 0.51 0.01 9.27
CA LEU A 24 0.03 -1.36 9.07
C LEU A 24 0.87 -2.16 8.06
N GLY A 25 2.04 -1.64 7.63
CA GLY A 25 2.98 -2.32 6.73
C GLY A 25 2.73 -2.07 5.25
N GLY A 26 1.95 -1.04 4.91
CA GLY A 26 1.69 -0.58 3.54
C GLY A 26 0.38 -1.09 2.93
N ASN A 27 -0.07 -2.27 3.30
CA ASN A 27 -1.31 -2.88 2.82
C ASN A 27 -2.12 -3.46 3.97
N ASN A 28 -3.39 -3.07 4.06
CA ASN A 28 -4.32 -3.68 5.01
C ASN A 28 -5.74 -3.70 4.45
N VAL A 29 -6.36 -4.87 4.44
CA VAL A 29 -7.69 -5.07 3.84
C VAL A 29 -8.76 -5.47 4.86
N SER A 30 -8.39 -5.63 6.14
CA SER A 30 -9.28 -6.16 7.17
C SER A 30 -9.64 -5.18 8.29
N VAL A 31 -8.82 -4.15 8.55
CA VAL A 31 -9.03 -3.26 9.71
C VAL A 31 -10.08 -2.20 9.41
N ASP A 32 -11.22 -2.29 10.09
CA ASP A 32 -12.24 -1.24 10.17
C ASP A 32 -12.16 -0.53 11.53
N ASN A 33 -11.45 0.57 11.58
CA ASN A 33 -11.30 1.41 12.77
C ASN A 33 -11.87 2.84 12.59
N GLY A 34 -12.61 3.06 11.49
CA GLY A 34 -13.15 4.37 11.14
C GLY A 34 -12.15 5.32 10.46
N GLU A 35 -10.99 4.84 10.04
CA GLU A 35 -10.06 5.59 9.20
C GLU A 35 -10.43 5.46 7.73
N LEU A 36 -10.61 6.58 7.03
CA LEU A 36 -11.01 6.60 5.62
C LEU A 36 -9.98 5.95 4.71
N SER A 37 -8.72 6.14 5.00
CA SER A 37 -7.63 5.65 4.15
C SER A 37 -7.58 4.13 4.01
N THR A 38 -8.14 3.35 4.97
CA THR A 38 -8.20 1.89 4.84
C THR A 38 -9.11 1.44 3.70
N ALA A 39 -10.10 2.25 3.31
CA ALA A 39 -10.96 1.99 2.16
C ALA A 39 -10.22 2.04 0.81
N LEU A 40 -9.04 2.66 0.74
CA LEU A 40 -8.16 2.65 -0.44
C LEU A 40 -7.57 1.27 -0.72
N CYS A 41 -7.43 0.43 0.32
CA CYS A 41 -6.96 -0.95 0.18
C CYS A 41 -8.10 -1.94 0.02
N ASN A 42 -9.27 -1.66 0.61
CA ASN A 42 -10.45 -2.50 0.48
C ASN A 42 -11.71 -1.60 0.52
N PRO A 43 -12.38 -1.39 -0.60
CA PRO A 43 -13.59 -0.56 -0.66
C PRO A 43 -14.68 -0.97 0.34
N ALA A 44 -14.76 -2.27 0.66
CA ALA A 44 -15.75 -2.81 1.60
C ALA A 44 -15.50 -2.43 3.08
N VAL A 45 -14.32 -1.89 3.43
CA VAL A 45 -14.02 -1.42 4.80
C VAL A 45 -14.70 -0.09 5.09
N LEU A 46 -15.14 0.68 4.09
CA LEU A 46 -15.89 1.91 4.28
C LEU A 46 -17.16 1.64 5.09
N SER A 47 -17.27 2.25 6.29
CA SER A 47 -18.28 1.94 7.30
C SER A 47 -19.04 3.18 7.78
N ASP A 48 -20.02 2.99 8.66
CA ASP A 48 -20.80 4.11 9.23
C ASP A 48 -19.96 5.04 10.11
N LYS A 49 -18.83 4.55 10.60
CA LYS A 49 -17.86 5.32 11.41
C LYS A 49 -17.19 6.46 10.64
N THR A 50 -17.28 6.44 9.31
CA THR A 50 -16.64 7.40 8.43
C THR A 50 -17.60 8.40 7.78
N HIS A 51 -18.86 8.44 8.25
CA HIS A 51 -19.87 9.36 7.71
C HIS A 51 -19.45 10.83 7.86
N MET A 52 -19.54 11.60 6.75
CA MET A 52 -19.14 13.02 6.69
C MET A 52 -17.76 13.28 7.27
N SER A 53 -16.81 12.41 6.98
CA SER A 53 -15.41 12.57 7.40
C SER A 53 -14.56 13.04 6.23
N LEU A 54 -13.65 13.97 6.50
CA LEU A 54 -12.59 14.42 5.59
C LEU A 54 -11.25 14.00 6.17
N GLN A 55 -10.42 13.33 5.38
CA GLN A 55 -9.07 12.96 5.77
C GLN A 55 -8.06 13.54 4.78
N LEU A 56 -7.05 14.22 5.30
CA LEU A 56 -5.89 14.73 4.57
C LEU A 56 -4.66 13.93 4.98
N ASN A 57 -3.86 13.55 4.01
CA ASN A 57 -2.62 12.81 4.24
C ASN A 57 -1.47 13.46 3.49
N TYR A 58 -0.30 13.41 4.09
CA TYR A 58 0.94 13.86 3.48
C TYR A 58 2.06 12.87 3.77
N ALA A 59 2.83 12.51 2.76
CA ALA A 59 3.99 11.65 2.84
C ALA A 59 5.22 12.36 2.29
N TYR A 60 6.29 12.36 3.06
CA TYR A 60 7.60 12.85 2.68
C TYR A 60 8.58 11.68 2.61
N CYS A 61 9.17 11.46 1.44
CA CYS A 61 10.25 10.49 1.25
C CYS A 61 11.57 11.25 1.14
N MET A 62 12.59 10.83 1.88
CA MET A 62 13.92 11.48 1.85
C MET A 62 14.59 11.47 0.47
N SER A 63 14.08 10.71 -0.49
CA SER A 63 14.48 10.76 -1.91
C SER A 63 13.97 11.99 -2.67
N GLY A 64 13.27 12.93 -2.01
CA GLY A 64 12.67 14.12 -2.64
C GLY A 64 11.27 13.89 -3.21
N ILE A 65 10.71 12.67 -3.05
CA ILE A 65 9.35 12.35 -3.46
C ILE A 65 8.37 12.82 -2.38
N ASN A 66 7.33 13.52 -2.80
CA ASN A 66 6.25 13.98 -1.94
C ASN A 66 4.92 13.44 -2.44
N ALA A 67 4.08 12.98 -1.53
CA ALA A 67 2.74 12.55 -1.86
C ALA A 67 1.71 13.22 -0.93
N ALA A 68 0.60 13.64 -1.50
CA ALA A 68 -0.53 14.19 -0.76
C ALA A 68 -1.83 13.51 -1.18
N SER A 69 -2.75 13.35 -0.25
CA SER A 69 -4.09 12.86 -0.58
C SER A 69 -5.16 13.53 0.27
N ALA A 70 -6.35 13.66 -0.32
CA ALA A 70 -7.55 14.10 0.37
C ALA A 70 -8.66 13.10 0.10
N ILE A 71 -9.38 12.69 1.14
CA ILE A 71 -10.45 11.68 1.06
C ILE A 71 -11.66 12.22 1.80
N TYR A 72 -12.83 12.20 1.16
CA TYR A 72 -14.11 12.55 1.77
C TYR A 72 -15.09 11.40 1.63
N SER A 73 -15.89 11.15 2.66
CA SER A 73 -16.95 10.14 2.63
C SER A 73 -18.31 10.67 3.05
N HIS A 74 -19.32 10.09 2.43
CA HIS A 74 -20.73 10.37 2.75
C HIS A 74 -21.56 9.09 2.71
N ASN A 75 -22.35 8.86 3.76
CA ASN A 75 -23.23 7.70 3.84
C ASN A 75 -24.66 8.11 3.58
N TYR A 76 -25.35 7.33 2.78
CA TYR A 76 -26.78 7.49 2.53
C TYR A 76 -27.50 6.14 2.66
N LYS A 77 -28.26 5.98 3.73
CA LYS A 77 -28.92 4.72 4.12
C LYS A 77 -27.88 3.60 4.27
N GLU A 78 -28.06 2.50 3.54
CA GLU A 78 -27.13 1.36 3.52
C GLU A 78 -25.95 1.52 2.55
N ASN A 79 -25.93 2.63 1.82
CA ASN A 79 -24.92 2.91 0.80
C ASN A 79 -23.88 3.90 1.35
N ARG A 80 -22.61 3.63 1.10
CA ARG A 80 -21.49 4.46 1.53
C ARG A 80 -20.68 4.83 0.32
N PHE A 81 -20.37 6.09 0.20
CA PHE A 81 -19.62 6.67 -0.90
C PHE A 81 -18.39 7.38 -0.35
N ALA A 82 -17.28 7.28 -1.04
CA ALA A 82 -16.13 8.13 -0.78
C ALA A 82 -15.47 8.52 -2.09
N ALA A 83 -14.84 9.70 -2.09
CA ALA A 83 -14.01 10.16 -3.17
C ALA A 83 -12.65 10.54 -2.60
N ALA A 84 -11.58 10.10 -3.27
CA ALA A 84 -10.22 10.47 -2.91
C ALA A 84 -9.48 11.03 -4.12
N ILE A 85 -8.60 11.98 -3.84
CA ILE A 85 -7.63 12.51 -4.79
C ILE A 85 -6.24 12.25 -4.22
N HIS A 86 -5.34 11.73 -5.05
CA HIS A 86 -3.94 11.47 -4.72
C HIS A 86 -3.05 12.21 -5.70
N TYR A 87 -2.03 12.83 -5.20
CA TYR A 87 -1.02 13.54 -5.96
C TYR A 87 0.36 13.12 -5.50
N LEU A 88 1.19 12.68 -6.43
CA LEU A 88 2.57 12.28 -6.20
C LEU A 88 3.49 13.14 -7.05
N ASP A 89 4.47 13.78 -6.42
CA ASP A 89 5.51 14.59 -7.07
C ASP A 89 6.87 13.91 -6.82
N TYR A 90 7.54 13.55 -7.89
CA TYR A 90 8.88 12.92 -7.85
C TYR A 90 10.02 13.94 -7.69
N GLY A 91 9.68 15.23 -7.57
CA GLY A 91 10.66 16.31 -7.49
C GLY A 91 11.28 16.67 -8.83
N LYS A 92 12.36 17.44 -8.79
CA LYS A 92 13.10 17.88 -9.98
C LYS A 92 14.23 16.90 -10.29
N MET A 93 14.26 16.39 -11.51
CA MET A 93 15.32 15.54 -12.04
C MET A 93 16.16 16.34 -13.03
N GLN A 94 17.47 16.11 -13.05
CA GLN A 94 18.38 16.78 -13.99
C GLN A 94 18.55 15.93 -15.25
N TYR A 95 18.57 16.59 -16.41
CA TYR A 95 18.98 15.94 -17.65
C TYR A 95 20.48 15.63 -17.58
N ALA A 96 20.83 14.43 -18.01
CA ALA A 96 22.20 13.99 -18.22
C ALA A 96 22.34 13.37 -19.63
N ASP A 97 23.49 13.54 -20.26
CA ASP A 97 23.82 12.87 -21.50
C ASP A 97 24.19 11.40 -21.27
N GLU A 98 24.47 10.68 -22.34
CA GLU A 98 24.87 9.25 -22.29
C GLU A 98 26.19 9.00 -21.53
N TYR A 99 27.00 10.04 -21.32
CA TYR A 99 28.25 10.00 -20.54
C TYR A 99 28.04 10.41 -19.07
N GLY A 100 26.80 10.77 -18.67
CA GLY A 100 26.47 11.21 -17.32
C GLY A 100 26.74 12.68 -17.03
N ASN A 101 27.10 13.50 -18.04
CA ASN A 101 27.29 14.94 -17.87
C ASN A 101 25.92 15.63 -17.70
N LYS A 102 25.79 16.44 -16.66
CA LYS A 102 24.54 17.14 -16.34
C LYS A 102 24.41 18.40 -17.19
N SER A 103 23.29 18.56 -17.89
CA SER A 103 23.05 19.72 -18.77
C SER A 103 22.62 21.00 -18.01
N GLY A 104 22.35 20.91 -16.69
CA GLY A 104 21.78 22.01 -15.92
C GLY A 104 20.26 22.18 -16.11
N LEU A 105 19.66 21.60 -17.12
CA LEU A 105 18.20 21.59 -17.32
C LEU A 105 17.55 20.57 -16.39
N THR A 106 16.31 20.88 -15.95
CA THR A 106 15.55 20.00 -15.06
C THR A 106 14.17 19.70 -15.62
N PHE A 107 13.66 18.50 -15.33
CA PHE A 107 12.30 18.09 -15.62
C PHE A 107 11.62 17.55 -14.36
N GLY A 108 10.29 17.43 -14.38
CA GLY A 108 9.50 16.85 -13.29
C GLY A 108 8.72 15.63 -13.75
N ALA A 109 8.35 14.80 -12.78
CA ALA A 109 7.42 13.70 -12.98
C ALA A 109 6.34 13.76 -11.91
N ARG A 110 5.10 13.44 -12.28
CA ARG A 110 3.93 13.53 -11.41
C ARG A 110 2.91 12.45 -11.74
N ASP A 111 2.31 11.88 -10.72
CA ASP A 111 1.16 10.99 -10.85
C ASP A 111 -0.05 11.56 -10.12
N MET A 112 -1.22 11.44 -10.72
CA MET A 112 -2.51 11.80 -10.15
C MET A 112 -3.42 10.58 -10.23
N LEU A 113 -4.16 10.33 -9.16
CA LEU A 113 -5.14 9.26 -9.06
C LEU A 113 -6.40 9.82 -8.39
N ILE A 114 -7.56 9.49 -8.93
CA ILE A 114 -8.84 9.71 -8.27
C ILE A 114 -9.40 8.33 -7.92
N ASP A 115 -9.85 8.13 -6.68
CA ASP A 115 -10.60 6.95 -6.25
C ASP A 115 -12.05 7.32 -6.00
N LEU A 116 -12.97 6.67 -6.72
CA LEU A 116 -14.42 6.76 -6.48
C LEU A 116 -14.87 5.44 -5.86
N ILE A 117 -15.15 5.46 -4.56
CA ILE A 117 -15.39 4.28 -3.73
C ILE A 117 -16.88 4.18 -3.41
N TYR A 118 -17.41 2.98 -3.57
CA TYR A 118 -18.74 2.58 -3.15
C TYR A 118 -18.68 1.35 -2.27
N SER A 119 -19.46 1.35 -1.17
CA SER A 119 -19.61 0.21 -0.29
C SER A 119 -21.07 0.04 0.14
N ARG A 120 -21.51 -1.20 0.27
CA ARG A 120 -22.87 -1.55 0.70
C ARG A 120 -22.83 -2.63 1.79
N GLN A 121 -23.66 -2.41 2.81
CA GLN A 121 -23.93 -3.40 3.84
C GLN A 121 -24.92 -4.43 3.31
N LEU A 122 -24.56 -5.71 3.29
CA LEU A 122 -25.44 -6.81 2.86
C LEU A 122 -26.08 -7.54 4.03
N GLY A 123 -25.65 -7.26 5.24
CA GLY A 123 -26.15 -7.86 6.47
C GLY A 123 -25.34 -7.36 7.67
N PRO A 124 -25.67 -7.77 8.90
CA PRO A 124 -25.07 -7.19 10.10
C PRO A 124 -23.56 -7.42 10.22
N MET A 125 -23.00 -8.37 9.49
CA MET A 125 -21.59 -8.77 9.58
C MET A 125 -20.85 -8.68 8.25
N PHE A 126 -21.54 -8.42 7.11
CA PHE A 126 -20.94 -8.54 5.80
C PHE A 126 -21.13 -7.28 4.96
N ARG A 127 -20.06 -6.78 4.36
CA ARG A 127 -20.05 -5.65 3.44
C ARG A 127 -19.31 -6.01 2.15
N VAL A 128 -19.73 -5.40 1.05
CA VAL A 128 -19.05 -5.44 -0.23
C VAL A 128 -18.78 -4.04 -0.72
N GLY A 129 -17.77 -3.89 -1.55
CA GLY A 129 -17.44 -2.59 -2.10
C GLY A 129 -16.74 -2.69 -3.44
N ALA A 130 -16.79 -1.59 -4.16
CA ALA A 130 -16.09 -1.40 -5.43
C ALA A 130 -15.50 0.01 -5.49
N ALA A 131 -14.42 0.18 -6.24
CA ALA A 131 -13.85 1.48 -6.53
C ALA A 131 -13.47 1.59 -8.01
N LEU A 132 -13.54 2.82 -8.55
CA LEU A 132 -13.09 3.17 -9.89
C LEU A 132 -11.92 4.14 -9.76
N LYS A 133 -10.83 3.89 -10.52
CA LYS A 133 -9.56 4.56 -10.41
C LYS A 133 -9.06 5.14 -11.75
N PRO A 134 -9.51 6.30 -12.20
CA PRO A 134 -8.83 7.03 -13.26
C PRO A 134 -7.47 7.53 -12.78
N ILE A 135 -6.43 7.27 -13.58
CA ILE A 135 -5.02 7.54 -13.29
C ILE A 135 -4.45 8.38 -14.41
N TYR A 136 -3.79 9.49 -14.08
CA TYR A 136 -3.12 10.35 -15.03
C TYR A 136 -1.67 10.61 -14.60
N SER A 137 -0.73 10.28 -15.46
CA SER A 137 0.71 10.40 -15.23
C SER A 137 1.34 11.34 -16.22
N ILE A 138 2.22 12.22 -15.76
CA ILE A 138 3.01 13.15 -16.58
C ILE A 138 4.46 12.97 -16.20
N TYR A 139 5.29 12.57 -17.17
CA TYR A 139 6.74 12.43 -17.00
C TYR A 139 7.43 13.27 -18.08
N GLU A 140 8.05 14.36 -17.65
CA GLU A 140 8.63 15.36 -18.53
C GLU A 140 7.56 15.93 -19.50
N SER A 141 7.66 15.66 -20.80
CA SER A 141 6.71 16.05 -21.84
C SER A 141 5.69 14.97 -22.20
N TYR A 142 5.85 13.76 -21.65
CA TYR A 142 5.00 12.61 -21.95
C TYR A 142 3.87 12.47 -20.93
N SER A 143 2.68 12.13 -21.41
CA SER A 143 1.53 11.86 -20.55
C SER A 143 0.89 10.51 -20.85
N SER A 144 0.39 9.88 -19.80
CA SER A 144 -0.29 8.59 -19.86
C SER A 144 -1.61 8.65 -19.11
N PHE A 145 -2.57 7.86 -19.56
CA PHE A 145 -3.85 7.68 -18.88
C PHE A 145 -4.14 6.20 -18.71
N ALA A 146 -4.56 5.80 -17.50
CA ALA A 146 -4.98 4.44 -17.21
C ALA A 146 -6.31 4.45 -16.44
N LEU A 147 -7.03 3.35 -16.53
CA LEU A 147 -8.26 3.14 -15.79
C LEU A 147 -8.15 1.83 -15.01
N GLY A 148 -8.34 1.90 -13.72
CA GLY A 148 -8.36 0.77 -12.81
C GLY A 148 -9.69 0.64 -12.08
N ALA A 149 -9.93 -0.52 -11.50
CA ALA A 149 -11.04 -0.80 -10.61
C ALA A 149 -10.59 -1.73 -9.48
N ASP A 150 -11.22 -1.58 -8.32
CA ASP A 150 -11.05 -2.49 -7.19
C ASP A 150 -12.40 -3.08 -6.80
N VAL A 151 -12.36 -4.30 -6.27
CA VAL A 151 -13.52 -4.93 -5.64
C VAL A 151 -13.09 -5.52 -4.31
N GLY A 152 -13.99 -5.49 -3.32
CA GLY A 152 -13.68 -5.97 -2.00
C GLY A 152 -14.87 -6.54 -1.25
N ALA A 153 -14.55 -7.37 -0.27
CA ALA A 153 -15.50 -7.91 0.70
C ALA A 153 -14.90 -7.78 2.11
N HIS A 154 -15.75 -7.53 3.08
CA HIS A 154 -15.36 -7.41 4.48
C HIS A 154 -16.37 -8.12 5.36
N PHE A 155 -15.87 -8.94 6.25
CA PHE A 155 -16.62 -9.62 7.30
C PHE A 155 -16.16 -9.15 8.67
N GLN A 156 -17.10 -8.88 9.55
CA GLN A 156 -16.83 -8.47 10.93
C GLN A 156 -17.82 -9.15 11.86
N THR A 157 -17.33 -9.74 12.97
CA THR A 157 -18.19 -10.27 14.01
C THR A 157 -18.96 -9.14 14.70
N LYS A 158 -20.14 -9.44 15.26
CA LYS A 158 -21.01 -8.44 15.93
C LYS A 158 -20.31 -7.68 17.06
N ASP A 159 -19.37 -8.33 17.74
CA ASP A 159 -18.56 -7.74 18.82
C ASP A 159 -17.28 -7.05 18.31
N SER A 160 -17.08 -7.01 16.98
CA SER A 160 -15.90 -6.42 16.30
C SER A 160 -14.56 -7.00 16.77
N THR A 161 -14.55 -8.20 17.37
CA THR A 161 -13.32 -8.84 17.83
C THR A 161 -12.53 -9.48 16.70
N PHE A 162 -13.23 -10.04 15.71
CA PHE A 162 -12.61 -10.63 14.54
C PHE A 162 -13.09 -9.94 13.27
N GLN A 163 -12.16 -9.62 12.38
CA GLN A 163 -12.42 -9.02 11.08
C GLN A 163 -11.64 -9.76 10.01
N LEU A 164 -12.26 -9.97 8.86
CA LEU A 164 -11.68 -10.58 7.67
C LEU A 164 -11.97 -9.69 6.47
N GLY A 165 -10.96 -9.47 5.63
CA GLY A 165 -11.09 -8.69 4.40
C GLY A 165 -10.50 -9.45 3.21
N LEU A 166 -11.18 -9.38 2.08
CA LEU A 166 -10.72 -9.83 0.78
C LEU A 166 -10.79 -8.66 -0.17
N SER A 167 -9.74 -8.41 -0.95
CA SER A 167 -9.70 -7.35 -1.94
C SER A 167 -8.94 -7.77 -3.18
N LEU A 168 -9.47 -7.43 -4.33
CA LEU A 168 -8.79 -7.52 -5.63
C LEU A 168 -8.65 -6.10 -6.17
N GLN A 169 -7.41 -5.63 -6.25
CA GLN A 169 -7.07 -4.24 -6.56
C GLN A 169 -6.41 -4.10 -7.92
N ASN A 170 -6.57 -2.91 -8.50
CA ASN A 170 -5.90 -2.49 -9.72
C ASN A 170 -6.24 -3.39 -10.94
N ILE A 171 -7.50 -3.80 -11.06
CA ILE A 171 -8.02 -4.46 -12.25
C ILE A 171 -8.12 -3.42 -13.36
N GLY A 172 -7.21 -3.41 -14.33
CA GLY A 172 -7.24 -2.39 -15.36
C GLY A 172 -6.02 -2.31 -16.25
N TRP A 173 -6.06 -1.36 -17.15
CA TRP A 173 -5.04 -1.20 -18.19
C TRP A 173 -4.74 0.27 -18.45
N GLN A 174 -3.54 0.51 -18.96
CA GLN A 174 -3.14 1.75 -19.58
C GLN A 174 -3.96 1.98 -20.88
N LEU A 175 -4.71 3.05 -20.96
CA LEU A 175 -5.51 3.41 -22.13
C LEU A 175 -4.73 4.28 -23.11
N LYS A 176 -3.96 5.26 -22.60
CA LYS A 176 -3.04 6.10 -23.37
C LYS A 176 -1.62 5.81 -22.90
N LYS A 177 -0.75 5.43 -23.82
CA LYS A 177 0.68 5.22 -23.55
C LYS A 177 1.42 6.55 -23.39
N PHE A 178 2.59 6.54 -22.77
CA PHE A 178 3.47 7.71 -22.70
C PHE A 178 4.02 8.08 -24.07
N TYR A 179 4.30 7.08 -24.92
CA TYR A 179 4.81 7.23 -26.25
C TYR A 179 4.11 6.24 -27.21
N ASP A 180 3.67 6.71 -28.37
CA ASP A 180 2.90 5.94 -29.36
C ASP A 180 3.67 5.82 -30.69
N GLY A 181 5.00 5.63 -30.64
CA GLY A 181 5.86 5.42 -31.80
C GLY A 181 6.02 3.94 -32.19
N PRO A 182 6.73 3.66 -33.30
CA PRO A 182 6.92 2.30 -33.83
C PRO A 182 7.56 1.32 -32.83
N GLU A 183 8.36 1.82 -31.90
CA GLU A 183 9.01 1.04 -30.84
C GLU A 183 8.21 0.98 -29.54
N SER A 184 6.99 1.54 -29.51
CA SER A 184 6.15 1.50 -28.33
C SER A 184 5.67 0.06 -28.06
N GLY A 185 6.06 -0.51 -26.94
CA GLY A 185 5.60 -1.83 -26.50
C GLY A 185 4.07 -1.91 -26.33
N ASN A 186 3.57 -3.04 -25.91
CA ASN A 186 2.15 -3.23 -25.61
C ASN A 186 1.68 -2.32 -24.46
N ARG A 187 0.36 -2.08 -24.36
CA ARG A 187 -0.26 -1.38 -23.24
C ARG A 187 -0.01 -2.17 -21.96
N SER A 188 0.45 -1.48 -20.92
CA SER A 188 0.73 -2.11 -19.63
C SER A 188 -0.56 -2.39 -18.86
N MET A 189 -0.62 -3.56 -18.24
CA MET A 189 -1.62 -3.83 -17.19
C MET A 189 -1.23 -3.09 -15.91
N LEU A 190 -2.24 -2.68 -15.14
CA LEU A 190 -2.00 -2.16 -13.79
C LEU A 190 -1.49 -3.28 -12.87
N PRO A 191 -0.80 -2.94 -11.76
CA PRO A 191 -0.26 -3.92 -10.82
C PRO A 191 -1.40 -4.61 -10.03
N LEU A 192 -2.03 -5.60 -10.65
CA LEU A 192 -3.07 -6.41 -10.04
C LEU A 192 -2.61 -6.97 -8.70
N ASN A 193 -3.47 -6.90 -7.67
CA ASN A 193 -3.12 -7.35 -6.34
C ASN A 193 -4.32 -7.99 -5.63
N LEU A 194 -4.32 -9.32 -5.53
CA LEU A 194 -5.27 -10.09 -4.74
C LEU A 194 -4.75 -10.21 -3.31
N GLN A 195 -5.56 -9.78 -2.36
CA GLN A 195 -5.20 -9.71 -0.94
C GLN A 195 -6.26 -10.34 -0.06
N LEU A 196 -5.81 -11.02 0.98
CA LEU A 196 -6.61 -11.54 2.07
C LEU A 196 -6.01 -11.07 3.39
N GLY A 197 -6.81 -10.51 4.27
CA GLY A 197 -6.34 -10.06 5.58
C GLY A 197 -7.30 -10.43 6.68
N PHE A 198 -6.77 -10.67 7.85
CA PHE A 198 -7.57 -10.83 9.05
C PHE A 198 -6.93 -10.11 10.23
N ASN A 199 -7.75 -9.76 11.20
CA ASN A 199 -7.28 -9.24 12.47
C ASN A 199 -8.17 -9.72 13.62
N TYR A 200 -7.55 -9.79 14.79
CA TYR A 200 -8.21 -10.17 16.03
C TYR A 200 -7.88 -9.18 17.14
N ARG A 201 -8.91 -8.62 17.76
CA ARG A 201 -8.80 -7.71 18.89
C ARG A 201 -9.12 -8.44 20.18
N PHE A 202 -8.20 -8.46 21.12
CA PHE A 202 -8.38 -9.13 22.41
C PHE A 202 -9.41 -8.38 23.27
N LYS A 203 -10.34 -9.14 23.88
CA LYS A 203 -11.42 -8.55 24.70
C LYS A 203 -10.93 -7.93 25.99
N HIS A 204 -9.88 -8.49 26.58
CA HIS A 204 -9.36 -8.11 27.90
C HIS A 204 -7.99 -7.40 27.84
N ALA A 205 -7.45 -7.20 26.68
CA ALA A 205 -6.20 -6.49 26.47
C ALA A 205 -6.35 -5.42 25.38
N PRO A 206 -5.66 -4.28 25.48
CA PRO A 206 -5.69 -3.22 24.46
C PRO A 206 -4.82 -3.59 23.25
N ILE A 207 -4.91 -4.84 22.79
CA ILE A 207 -4.07 -5.39 21.75
C ILE A 207 -4.94 -5.89 20.60
N ARG A 208 -4.54 -5.55 19.38
CA ARG A 208 -5.03 -6.13 18.14
C ARG A 208 -3.83 -6.69 17.39
N ILE A 209 -3.94 -7.90 16.90
CA ILE A 209 -2.96 -8.51 15.99
C ILE A 209 -3.63 -8.80 14.67
N GLY A 210 -2.87 -8.76 13.61
CA GLY A 210 -3.40 -9.15 12.31
C GLY A 210 -2.32 -9.45 11.29
N MET A 211 -2.78 -10.01 10.19
CA MET A 211 -1.95 -10.40 9.07
C MET A 211 -2.67 -10.08 7.77
N THR A 212 -1.91 -9.63 6.79
CA THR A 212 -2.37 -9.46 5.41
C THR A 212 -1.49 -10.28 4.49
N ILE A 213 -2.12 -11.10 3.65
CA ILE A 213 -1.46 -11.84 2.58
C ILE A 213 -1.75 -11.08 1.29
N HIS A 214 -0.72 -10.68 0.56
CA HIS A 214 -0.84 -9.90 -0.67
C HIS A 214 -0.23 -10.62 -1.88
N SER A 215 -0.55 -10.14 -3.07
CA SER A 215 -0.03 -10.67 -4.34
C SER A 215 -0.34 -12.17 -4.54
N MET A 216 -1.50 -12.65 -4.05
CA MET A 216 -1.88 -14.07 -4.08
C MET A 216 -2.04 -14.63 -5.50
N GLN A 217 -2.24 -13.78 -6.52
CA GLN A 217 -2.34 -14.15 -7.92
C GLN A 217 -1.00 -14.59 -8.53
N ARG A 218 0.12 -14.33 -7.85
CA ARG A 218 1.46 -14.63 -8.34
C ARG A 218 2.31 -15.21 -7.23
N TRP A 219 2.64 -16.50 -7.29
CA TRP A 219 3.44 -17.14 -6.25
C TRP A 219 4.88 -16.65 -6.21
N ASN A 220 5.55 -16.54 -7.37
CA ASN A 220 6.92 -16.07 -7.41
C ASN A 220 6.96 -14.54 -7.42
N LEU A 221 7.35 -13.93 -6.30
CA LEU A 221 7.55 -12.48 -6.14
C LEU A 221 8.99 -12.04 -6.44
N GLY A 222 9.85 -12.97 -6.84
CA GLY A 222 11.22 -12.63 -7.21
C GLY A 222 11.28 -11.68 -8.42
N TYR A 223 12.38 -10.95 -8.50
CA TYR A 223 12.69 -10.09 -9.63
C TYR A 223 14.00 -10.52 -10.27
N GLU A 224 14.16 -10.20 -11.53
CA GLU A 224 15.41 -10.43 -12.24
C GLU A 224 16.42 -9.35 -11.87
N LEU A 225 17.55 -9.75 -11.32
CA LEU A 225 18.69 -8.89 -11.09
C LEU A 225 19.83 -9.34 -12.01
N SER A 226 20.31 -8.48 -12.88
CA SER A 226 21.43 -8.77 -13.78
C SER A 226 21.27 -10.07 -14.60
N GLY A 227 20.06 -10.35 -15.11
CA GLY A 227 19.79 -11.54 -15.92
C GLY A 227 19.59 -12.84 -15.12
N LYS A 228 19.61 -12.80 -13.80
CA LYS A 228 19.33 -13.95 -12.94
C LYS A 228 17.90 -13.88 -12.44
N SER A 229 17.08 -14.87 -12.76
CA SER A 229 15.68 -14.98 -12.28
C SER A 229 15.63 -15.67 -10.92
N THR A 230 14.81 -15.15 -10.01
CA THR A 230 14.54 -15.84 -8.75
C THR A 230 13.73 -17.11 -8.98
N TYR A 231 14.18 -18.24 -8.43
CA TYR A 231 13.46 -19.50 -8.46
C TYR A 231 13.25 -20.09 -7.05
N VAL A 232 12.19 -20.88 -6.90
CA VAL A 232 11.78 -21.39 -5.59
C VAL A 232 12.19 -22.85 -5.45
N LEU A 233 12.91 -23.15 -4.35
CA LEU A 233 13.31 -24.50 -3.98
C LEU A 233 12.38 -25.05 -2.89
N GLY A 234 11.92 -26.28 -3.07
CA GLY A 234 11.10 -27.00 -2.11
C GLY A 234 11.89 -27.56 -0.92
N SER A 235 13.16 -27.90 -1.11
CA SER A 235 14.01 -28.52 -0.10
C SER A 235 15.49 -28.29 -0.37
N LYS A 236 16.30 -28.27 0.69
CA LYS A 236 17.77 -28.30 0.63
C LYS A 236 18.34 -29.72 0.72
N LYS A 237 17.49 -30.75 0.69
CA LYS A 237 17.91 -32.14 0.87
C LYS A 237 18.92 -32.54 -0.21
N GLY A 238 20.10 -32.98 0.23
CA GLY A 238 21.20 -33.39 -0.65
C GLY A 238 22.14 -32.27 -1.07
N MET A 239 21.90 -31.01 -0.69
CA MET A 239 22.79 -29.88 -0.96
C MET A 239 23.83 -29.70 0.15
N THR A 240 25.08 -29.46 -0.23
CA THR A 240 26.12 -28.98 0.67
C THR A 240 25.94 -27.47 0.98
N SER A 241 26.64 -26.94 1.96
CA SER A 241 26.59 -25.51 2.29
C SER A 241 27.08 -24.63 1.13
N GLU A 242 28.08 -25.10 0.37
CA GLU A 242 28.64 -24.39 -0.77
C GLU A 242 27.67 -24.38 -1.97
N GLU A 243 27.05 -25.52 -2.27
CA GLU A 243 26.01 -25.62 -3.31
C GLU A 243 24.80 -24.74 -2.99
N TRP A 244 24.42 -24.67 -1.72
CA TRP A 244 23.35 -23.77 -1.31
C TRP A 244 23.73 -22.29 -1.47
N ALA A 245 24.97 -21.90 -1.11
CA ALA A 245 25.44 -20.54 -1.30
C ALA A 245 25.46 -20.15 -2.78
N LEU A 246 25.94 -21.03 -3.66
CA LEU A 246 25.91 -20.84 -5.11
C LEU A 246 24.48 -20.76 -5.65
N ALA A 247 23.57 -21.59 -5.15
CA ALA A 247 22.15 -21.54 -5.54
C ALA A 247 21.51 -20.20 -5.15
N GLN A 248 21.78 -19.70 -3.95
CA GLN A 248 21.30 -18.39 -3.50
C GLN A 248 21.87 -17.23 -4.36
N ASP A 249 23.15 -17.29 -4.70
CA ASP A 249 23.76 -16.30 -5.57
C ASP A 249 23.12 -16.30 -6.98
N ASN A 250 22.63 -17.46 -7.42
CA ASN A 250 21.87 -17.64 -8.66
C ASN A 250 20.36 -17.36 -8.53
N GLY A 251 19.89 -16.84 -7.39
CA GLY A 251 18.50 -16.43 -7.19
C GLY A 251 17.59 -17.48 -6.55
N ALA A 252 18.14 -18.56 -5.97
CA ALA A 252 17.34 -19.56 -5.25
C ALA A 252 16.75 -19.00 -3.96
N VAL A 253 15.45 -19.25 -3.75
CA VAL A 253 14.70 -18.86 -2.55
C VAL A 253 13.93 -20.09 -2.06
N MET A 254 13.93 -20.32 -0.75
CA MET A 254 13.14 -21.40 -0.17
C MET A 254 11.65 -21.09 -0.22
N TRP A 255 10.83 -22.11 -0.37
CA TRP A 255 9.37 -21.97 -0.47
C TRP A 255 8.74 -21.24 0.74
N TYR A 256 9.26 -21.48 1.94
CA TYR A 256 8.78 -20.79 3.16
C TYR A 256 9.16 -19.31 3.18
N ASP A 257 10.36 -18.93 2.71
CA ASP A 257 10.74 -17.52 2.55
C ASP A 257 9.82 -16.84 1.53
N MET A 258 9.53 -17.51 0.40
CA MET A 258 8.58 -17.00 -0.60
C MET A 258 7.18 -16.84 0.01
N MET A 259 6.71 -17.78 0.83
CA MET A 259 5.44 -17.67 1.55
C MET A 259 5.43 -16.44 2.48
N PHE A 260 6.51 -16.22 3.24
CA PHE A 260 6.62 -15.05 4.10
C PHE A 260 6.69 -13.73 3.32
N ARG A 261 7.22 -13.72 2.09
CA ARG A 261 7.21 -12.52 1.22
C ARG A 261 5.79 -12.06 0.85
N HIS A 262 4.81 -12.96 0.91
CA HIS A 262 3.40 -12.61 0.73
C HIS A 262 2.75 -12.04 1.99
N THR A 263 3.42 -12.06 3.14
CA THR A 263 2.80 -11.75 4.43
C THR A 263 3.28 -10.43 5.02
N ILE A 264 2.33 -9.70 5.58
CA ILE A 264 2.55 -8.51 6.41
C ILE A 264 1.91 -8.78 7.75
N PHE A 265 2.66 -8.64 8.82
CA PHE A 265 2.17 -8.79 10.20
C PHE A 265 2.07 -7.42 10.85
N PHE A 266 1.07 -7.21 11.69
CA PHE A 266 0.99 -6.01 12.51
C PHE A 266 0.49 -6.31 13.92
N LEU A 267 0.94 -5.47 14.84
CA LEU A 267 0.53 -5.41 16.23
C LEU A 267 0.08 -3.98 16.52
N ASP A 268 -1.17 -3.83 16.96
CA ASP A 268 -1.74 -2.57 17.42
C ASP A 268 -1.93 -2.60 18.93
N ILE A 269 -1.51 -1.56 19.61
CA ILE A 269 -1.95 -1.23 20.96
C ILE A 269 -3.08 -0.22 20.84
N VAL A 270 -4.33 -0.67 21.03
CA VAL A 270 -5.54 0.15 20.86
C VAL A 270 -6.43 -0.04 22.08
N PRO A 271 -6.52 0.93 23.00
CA PRO A 271 -7.45 0.90 24.13
C PRO A 271 -8.90 0.73 23.65
N ARG A 272 -9.77 0.25 24.54
CA ARG A 272 -11.18 0.07 24.22
C ARG A 272 -11.89 1.39 23.87
N SER A 273 -11.40 2.50 24.38
CA SER A 273 -11.87 3.86 24.07
C SER A 273 -11.47 4.36 22.68
N GLU A 274 -10.58 3.65 21.98
CA GLU A 274 -10.01 4.03 20.67
C GLU A 274 -9.43 5.47 20.60
N LYS A 275 -9.09 6.05 21.78
CA LYS A 275 -8.55 7.42 21.87
C LYS A 275 -7.15 7.55 21.27
N PHE A 276 -6.37 6.48 21.27
CA PHE A 276 -5.06 6.43 20.63
C PHE A 276 -4.77 5.04 20.09
N TYR A 277 -3.80 4.96 19.22
CA TYR A 277 -3.20 3.69 18.81
C TYR A 277 -1.67 3.84 18.68
N ILE A 278 -0.98 2.74 18.90
CA ILE A 278 0.44 2.56 18.54
C ILE A 278 0.53 1.27 17.76
N THR A 279 1.10 1.34 16.57
CA THR A 279 1.19 0.21 15.63
C THR A 279 2.63 -0.10 15.32
N LEU A 280 2.98 -1.35 15.37
CA LEU A 280 4.22 -1.90 14.82
C LEU A 280 3.85 -2.92 13.75
N SER A 281 4.48 -2.84 12.59
CA SER A 281 4.28 -3.82 11.53
C SER A 281 5.59 -4.31 10.94
N TYR A 282 5.52 -5.49 10.32
CA TYR A 282 6.63 -6.13 9.65
C TYR A 282 6.19 -6.67 8.29
N ASN A 283 6.84 -6.19 7.23
CA ASN A 283 6.67 -6.63 5.86
C ASN A 283 7.92 -7.40 5.42
N HIS A 284 7.80 -8.72 5.36
CA HIS A 284 8.95 -9.58 5.05
C HIS A 284 9.47 -9.36 3.61
N ARG A 285 8.59 -9.05 2.67
CA ARG A 285 8.99 -8.73 1.30
C ARG A 285 9.91 -7.52 1.24
N HIS A 286 9.53 -6.42 1.89
CA HIS A 286 10.38 -5.22 1.96
C HIS A 286 11.72 -5.52 2.64
N ARG A 287 11.72 -6.38 3.67
CA ARG A 287 12.97 -6.84 4.32
C ARG A 287 13.86 -7.60 3.34
N ALA A 288 13.29 -8.55 2.59
CA ALA A 288 14.02 -9.42 1.69
C ALA A 288 14.56 -8.68 0.44
N GLU A 289 13.78 -7.71 -0.09
CA GLU A 289 14.11 -7.00 -1.33
C GLU A 289 14.95 -5.72 -1.12
N LEU A 290 14.79 -5.05 0.03
CA LEU A 290 15.34 -3.70 0.25
C LEU A 290 16.45 -3.66 1.31
N ALA A 291 16.69 -4.75 2.04
CA ALA A 291 17.81 -4.82 2.98
C ALA A 291 19.12 -5.02 2.22
N ILE A 292 20.10 -4.18 2.52
CA ILE A 292 21.45 -4.32 1.99
C ILE A 292 22.17 -5.42 2.78
N LYS A 293 22.79 -6.40 2.08
CA LYS A 293 23.61 -7.45 2.68
C LYS A 293 24.68 -6.80 3.60
N ASP A 294 24.93 -7.41 4.73
CA ASP A 294 25.95 -7.01 5.72
C ASP A 294 25.75 -5.64 6.39
N GLN A 295 24.55 -5.02 6.24
CA GLN A 295 24.26 -3.76 6.90
C GLN A 295 22.98 -3.87 7.75
N ARG A 296 23.07 -3.39 9.00
CA ARG A 296 21.90 -3.29 9.89
C ARG A 296 20.92 -2.28 9.33
N SER A 297 19.68 -2.71 9.09
CA SER A 297 18.60 -1.90 8.52
C SER A 297 17.27 -2.27 9.17
N LEU A 298 16.39 -1.28 9.35
CA LEU A 298 15.00 -1.45 9.75
C LEU A 298 14.06 -1.65 8.55
N ALA A 299 14.61 -1.90 7.35
CA ALA A 299 13.79 -2.17 6.18
C ALA A 299 12.77 -3.28 6.46
N GLY A 300 11.53 -3.06 6.04
CA GLY A 300 10.41 -3.95 6.33
C GLY A 300 9.68 -3.67 7.65
N PHE A 301 10.23 -2.85 8.54
CA PHE A 301 9.50 -2.40 9.73
C PHE A 301 8.87 -1.04 9.52
N ALA A 302 7.65 -0.87 10.02
CA ALA A 302 6.99 0.42 10.13
C ALA A 302 6.41 0.61 11.53
N LEU A 303 6.49 1.84 12.01
CA LEU A 303 5.95 2.28 13.29
C LEU A 303 4.99 3.44 13.05
N GLY A 304 3.88 3.45 13.75
CA GLY A 304 2.97 4.58 13.72
C GLY A 304 2.21 4.76 15.03
N ALA A 305 1.74 5.96 15.21
CA ALA A 305 0.90 6.34 16.34
C ALA A 305 -0.20 7.29 15.87
N GLY A 306 -1.32 7.27 16.55
CA GLY A 306 -2.40 8.20 16.29
C GLY A 306 -3.20 8.53 17.54
N LEU A 307 -3.84 9.69 17.48
CA LEU A 307 -4.68 10.25 18.55
C LEU A 307 -6.05 10.59 17.97
N ASN A 308 -7.10 10.19 18.67
CA ASN A 308 -8.48 10.50 18.36
C ASN A 308 -9.02 11.45 19.44
N ILE A 309 -9.15 12.74 19.11
CA ILE A 309 -9.59 13.78 20.03
C ILE A 309 -10.91 14.33 19.52
N LYS A 310 -12.03 13.84 20.08
CA LYS A 310 -13.38 14.26 19.67
C LYS A 310 -13.58 14.19 18.14
N MET A 311 -13.54 15.34 17.47
CA MET A 311 -13.78 15.50 16.04
C MET A 311 -12.54 15.34 15.18
N VAL A 312 -11.34 15.33 15.79
CA VAL A 312 -10.06 15.34 15.10
C VAL A 312 -9.31 14.04 15.35
N ARG A 313 -8.82 13.42 14.29
CA ARG A 313 -7.91 12.29 14.37
C ARG A 313 -6.58 12.68 13.75
N LEU A 314 -5.51 12.49 14.50
CA LEU A 314 -4.15 12.71 14.06
C LEU A 314 -3.42 11.39 13.95
N GLY A 315 -2.71 11.17 12.88
CA GLY A 315 -1.88 10.00 12.67
C GLY A 315 -0.49 10.39 12.22
N PHE A 316 0.50 9.68 12.71
CA PHE A 316 1.87 9.78 12.27
C PHE A 316 2.46 8.39 12.06
N ALA A 317 3.26 8.21 11.01
CA ALA A 317 3.96 6.97 10.75
C ALA A 317 5.35 7.21 10.20
N PHE A 318 6.21 6.27 10.52
CA PHE A 318 7.58 6.19 10.08
C PHE A 318 7.87 4.80 9.54
N SER A 319 8.51 4.71 8.39
CA SER A 319 9.05 3.46 7.87
C SER A 319 10.38 3.68 7.18
N GLN A 320 11.23 2.67 7.23
CA GLN A 320 12.47 2.66 6.47
C GLN A 320 12.29 1.78 5.24
N TYR A 321 12.46 2.36 4.07
CA TYR A 321 12.44 1.62 2.81
C TYR A 321 13.78 0.90 2.60
N THR A 322 14.86 1.64 2.47
CA THR A 322 16.23 1.10 2.42
C THR A 322 17.13 1.94 3.31
N LYS A 323 18.37 1.55 3.50
CA LYS A 323 19.30 2.33 4.33
C LYS A 323 19.45 3.76 3.79
N GLY A 324 19.20 4.75 4.65
CA GLY A 324 19.23 6.17 4.30
C GLY A 324 17.98 6.70 3.60
N GLN A 325 16.97 5.85 3.32
CA GLN A 325 15.70 6.30 2.76
C GLN A 325 14.55 6.01 3.72
N TYR A 326 14.01 7.06 4.27
CA TYR A 326 12.93 7.03 5.25
C TYR A 326 11.68 7.68 4.66
N ILE A 327 10.53 7.18 5.07
CA ILE A 327 9.22 7.75 4.75
C ILE A 327 8.58 8.21 6.05
N TYR A 328 8.24 9.47 6.09
CA TYR A 328 7.48 10.11 7.16
C TYR A 328 6.10 10.43 6.62
N GLN A 329 5.07 10.05 7.37
CA GLN A 329 3.69 10.31 6.96
C GLN A 329 2.91 10.92 8.11
N ALA A 330 2.09 11.92 7.77
CA ALA A 330 1.13 12.54 8.65
C ALA A 330 -0.27 12.43 8.06
N SER A 331 -1.26 12.22 8.91
CA SER A 331 -2.68 12.16 8.56
C SER A 331 -3.47 13.01 9.51
N LEU A 332 -4.40 13.79 8.97
CA LEU A 332 -5.37 14.59 9.70
C LEU A 332 -6.76 14.19 9.20
N ALA A 333 -7.62 13.68 10.08
CA ALA A 333 -9.02 13.43 9.75
C ALA A 333 -9.96 14.26 10.62
N LEU A 334 -10.99 14.80 10.00
CA LEU A 334 -12.01 15.65 10.62
C LEU A 334 -13.37 14.98 10.47
N ASP A 335 -14.08 14.80 11.57
CA ASP A 335 -15.48 14.38 11.59
C ASP A 335 -16.39 15.60 11.50
N ILE A 336 -16.80 15.92 10.26
CA ILE A 336 -17.66 17.07 9.97
C ILE A 336 -19.06 16.90 10.59
N ASN A 337 -19.55 15.66 10.69
CA ASN A 337 -20.85 15.38 11.31
C ASN A 337 -20.90 15.82 12.78
N SER A 338 -19.78 15.68 13.48
CA SER A 338 -19.66 16.14 14.87
C SER A 338 -19.51 17.66 14.99
N LEU A 339 -19.10 18.36 13.91
CA LEU A 339 -19.01 19.83 13.86
C LEU A 339 -20.37 20.49 13.64
N MET A 340 -21.33 19.77 13.02
CA MET A 340 -22.66 20.30 12.68
C MET A 340 -23.71 20.01 13.75
N LYS A 341 -23.36 19.29 14.81
CA LYS A 341 -24.17 19.02 16.02
C LYS A 341 -23.81 19.97 17.13
#